data_8e677786b9e60e2f0ee0cf1a1c55471b
#
_entry.id   8e677786b9e60e2f0ee0cf1a1c55471b
#
_cell.length_a   1.000
_cell.length_b   1.000
_cell.length_c   1.000
_cell.angle_alpha   90.00
_cell.angle_beta   90.00
_cell.angle_gamma   90.00
#
_symmetry.space_group_name_H-M   'P 1'
#
loop_
_entity.id
_entity.type
_entity.pdbx_description
1 polymer ?
#
loop_
_entity_poly.entity_id
_entity_poly.type
_entity_poly.pdbx_seq_one_letter_code
_entity_poly.pdbx_strand_id
1 'polypeptide(L)'
;MMREKNGKREGAVEHQAWRHWFVLALLSLGAVALLARAIYLQVIDQEFLEKQGDARILRVTKLSANRGMILDRNGEPLAVSTPVDTVWADPRKLSGVSQDVYRKLAKLLDRDPQWLARRVTSSLDKEFVYLARHMPPAEAAKVRALNIAGVDTLREYRRYYPAGEVTGHLLGFTNVDDVGQEGLELAFDQSLGGEPGAKRVMRDSLGRTIEDIERIKEARPGQDLRTSIDLRVQYLAYRELKAALQENRARAGSVVVIDIATGEVLAMVNQPAFNPNDREQYLPSRYRNRATNDFFEPGSSIKPFIVASAMETGRYHSDTLVDTSPGMMRVGIKTVKDHSNLGMIDVTTVLAKSSNVGVVKIALSLKPQQMWQELDQIGFGRVTGSGFPGESAGILTSYEHWRPIGQATMAYGYGLSVTPLQLAQAYATLGAGGVHRPISLRRLDSPPPGERVISEPVAKELVRMMERVVSEEGTARRAAVMGYRVSGKTGTAWKASDTGGYSTNKYMAIFGGVVPASNPRLACVVVIDEPSAGAYYGGEVSAPVFSAVMSGALRLLAIAPDDLSSVPATTLVRAQDPW
;
A
#
# COMPACT_ATOMS: atom_id res chain seq x y z
N MET A 1 42.87 37.77 122.46
CA MET A 1 43.21 36.32 122.33
C MET A 1 42.30 35.70 121.28
N MET A 2 42.84 35.03 120.38
CA MET A 2 42.39 34.15 119.32
C MET A 2 42.43 34.71 117.91
N ARG A 3 43.39 34.14 117.19
CA ARG A 3 43.67 34.29 115.77
C ARG A 3 42.73 33.39 115.00
N GLU A 4 42.04 33.90 113.98
CA GLU A 4 41.39 33.07 112.95
C GLU A 4 42.21 33.04 111.71
N LYS A 5 42.43 31.84 111.18
CA LYS A 5 43.12 31.53 109.94
C LYS A 5 42.19 31.65 108.79
N ASN A 6 42.46 32.58 107.92
CA ASN A 6 41.87 32.52 106.58
C ASN A 6 42.79 31.73 105.64
N GLY A 7 42.40 30.58 105.25
CA GLY A 7 43.07 29.70 104.33
C GLY A 7 42.42 29.65 102.99
N LYS A 8 43.11 30.06 101.99
CA LYS A 8 43.07 29.76 100.55
C LYS A 8 41.88 29.00 99.95
N ARG A 9 41.17 29.70 99.11
CA ARG A 9 40.40 29.14 97.97
C ARG A 9 40.72 29.92 96.69
N GLU A 10 41.92 29.77 96.09
CA GLU A 10 42.28 30.38 94.79
C GLU A 10 42.71 29.37 93.69
N GLY A 11 42.59 28.05 93.88
CA GLY A 11 43.07 27.05 92.90
C GLY A 11 42.04 26.39 92.00
N ALA A 12 40.73 26.68 92.13
CA ALA A 12 39.71 25.90 91.43
C ALA A 12 39.09 26.61 90.19
N VAL A 13 39.39 27.91 89.99
CA VAL A 13 38.75 28.67 88.87
C VAL A 13 39.55 28.60 87.55
N GLU A 14 40.90 28.49 87.65
CA GLU A 14 41.76 28.43 86.46
C GLU A 14 41.59 27.12 85.63
N HIS A 15 41.37 26.01 86.29
CA HIS A 15 41.17 24.71 85.58
C HIS A 15 39.82 24.59 84.86
N GLN A 16 38.80 25.37 85.24
CA GLN A 16 37.51 25.40 84.52
C GLN A 16 37.52 26.31 83.27
N ALA A 17 38.22 27.42 83.32
CA ALA A 17 38.37 28.35 82.21
C ALA A 17 39.04 27.69 80.98
N TRP A 18 40.09 26.88 81.15
CA TRP A 18 40.73 26.16 80.05
C TRP A 18 39.76 25.15 79.32
N ARG A 19 38.94 24.46 80.12
CA ARG A 19 37.90 23.57 79.54
C ARG A 19 36.87 24.30 78.69
N HIS A 20 36.46 25.50 79.15
CA HIS A 20 35.52 26.33 78.36
C HIS A 20 36.14 26.83 77.05
N TRP A 21 37.42 27.28 77.12
CA TRP A 21 38.14 27.68 75.93
C TRP A 21 38.41 26.50 74.96
N PHE A 22 38.66 25.31 75.45
CA PHE A 22 38.85 24.10 74.67
C PHE A 22 37.53 23.71 73.96
N VAL A 23 36.42 23.74 74.68
CA VAL A 23 35.08 23.48 74.06
C VAL A 23 34.73 24.53 73.02
N LEU A 24 34.95 25.81 73.30
CA LEU A 24 34.76 26.91 72.37
C LEU A 24 35.68 26.78 71.14
N ALA A 25 36.92 26.41 71.29
CA ALA A 25 37.83 26.16 70.17
C ALA A 25 37.36 24.99 69.29
N LEU A 26 36.90 23.88 69.93
CA LEU A 26 36.37 22.72 69.21
C LEU A 26 35.07 23.06 68.44
N LEU A 27 34.17 23.83 69.06
CA LEU A 27 32.93 24.31 68.39
C LEU A 27 33.26 25.28 67.26
N SER A 28 34.20 26.20 67.45
CA SER A 28 34.68 27.12 66.42
C SER A 28 35.31 26.40 65.24
N LEU A 29 36.15 25.38 65.51
CA LEU A 29 36.74 24.54 64.48
C LEU A 29 35.69 23.76 63.72
N GLY A 30 34.69 23.22 64.42
CA GLY A 30 33.50 22.57 63.79
C GLY A 30 32.68 23.54 62.92
N ALA A 31 32.47 24.76 63.43
CA ALA A 31 31.76 25.78 62.63
C ALA A 31 32.52 26.21 61.36
N VAL A 32 33.88 26.39 61.50
CA VAL A 32 34.75 26.69 60.34
C VAL A 32 34.77 25.52 59.36
N ALA A 33 34.83 24.28 59.80
CA ALA A 33 34.76 23.11 58.94
C ALA A 33 33.42 23.00 58.20
N LEU A 34 32.30 23.28 58.87
CA LEU A 34 30.96 23.34 58.24
C LEU A 34 30.84 24.47 57.22
N LEU A 35 31.38 25.65 57.53
CA LEU A 35 31.42 26.80 56.61
C LEU A 35 32.27 26.48 55.37
N ALA A 36 33.47 25.93 55.58
CA ALA A 36 34.34 25.51 54.49
C ALA A 36 33.64 24.43 53.61
N ARG A 37 32.96 23.47 54.24
CA ARG A 37 32.17 22.46 53.51
C ARG A 37 30.98 23.06 52.76
N ALA A 38 30.31 24.03 53.37
CA ALA A 38 29.20 24.74 52.70
C ALA A 38 29.71 25.52 51.48
N ILE A 39 30.81 26.24 51.61
CA ILE A 39 31.47 26.96 50.49
C ILE A 39 31.88 25.98 49.40
N TYR A 40 32.52 24.86 49.78
CA TYR A 40 32.93 23.82 48.85
C TYR A 40 31.72 23.29 48.03
N LEU A 41 30.63 22.95 48.69
CA LEU A 41 29.44 22.41 48.05
C LEU A 41 28.67 23.46 47.21
N GLN A 42 28.64 24.73 47.66
CA GLN A 42 27.87 25.79 47.01
C GLN A 42 28.64 26.55 45.93
N VAL A 43 29.97 26.53 45.93
CA VAL A 43 30.78 27.30 44.98
C VAL A 43 31.64 26.37 44.10
N ILE A 44 32.29 25.35 44.68
CA ILE A 44 33.23 24.50 43.94
C ILE A 44 32.48 23.33 43.27
N ASP A 45 31.61 22.66 44.02
CA ASP A 45 30.85 21.49 43.52
C ASP A 45 29.45 21.83 43.02
N GLN A 46 29.06 23.12 43.00
CA GLN A 46 27.70 23.52 42.63
C GLN A 46 27.30 22.96 41.26
N GLU A 47 28.10 23.17 40.24
CA GLU A 47 27.81 22.74 38.87
C GLU A 47 27.70 21.20 38.74
N PHE A 48 28.52 20.47 39.51
CA PHE A 48 28.43 19.00 39.54
C PHE A 48 27.16 18.51 40.24
N LEU A 49 26.79 19.15 41.38
CA LEU A 49 25.60 18.78 42.15
C LEU A 49 24.31 19.16 41.41
N GLU A 50 24.30 20.31 40.75
CA GLU A 50 23.17 20.70 39.86
C GLU A 50 23.02 19.71 38.71
N LYS A 51 24.11 19.38 37.99
CA LYS A 51 24.09 18.36 36.93
C LYS A 51 23.63 16.99 37.43
N GLN A 52 24.03 16.58 38.63
CA GLN A 52 23.54 15.33 39.23
C GLN A 52 22.07 15.40 39.63
N GLY A 53 21.61 16.54 40.15
CA GLY A 53 20.22 16.82 40.46
C GLY A 53 19.36 16.79 39.20
N ASP A 54 19.79 17.52 38.18
CA ASP A 54 19.13 17.59 36.87
C ASP A 54 19.05 16.23 36.19
N ALA A 55 20.13 15.44 36.22
CA ALA A 55 20.16 14.09 35.65
C ALA A 55 19.15 13.13 36.33
N ARG A 56 18.72 13.40 37.55
CA ARG A 56 17.70 12.62 38.26
C ARG A 56 16.29 13.06 37.98
N ILE A 57 16.08 14.34 37.71
CA ILE A 57 14.74 14.98 37.61
C ILE A 57 14.38 15.24 36.16
N LEU A 58 15.33 15.63 35.30
CA LEU A 58 15.11 15.95 33.91
C LEU A 58 15.17 14.70 33.03
N ARG A 59 14.18 14.55 32.16
CA ARG A 59 14.11 13.48 31.15
C ARG A 59 13.79 14.07 29.80
N VAL A 60 14.45 13.55 28.76
CA VAL A 60 14.08 13.85 27.37
C VAL A 60 12.98 12.88 26.97
N THR A 61 11.83 13.43 26.62
CA THR A 61 10.67 12.67 26.14
C THR A 61 10.48 12.92 24.65
N LYS A 62 10.37 11.85 23.87
CA LYS A 62 10.09 11.92 22.44
C LYS A 62 8.65 12.44 22.23
N LEU A 63 8.48 13.39 21.32
CA LEU A 63 7.19 13.86 20.84
C LEU A 63 6.88 13.16 19.52
N SER A 64 5.83 12.36 19.49
CA SER A 64 5.40 11.71 18.25
C SER A 64 4.96 12.75 17.22
N ALA A 65 5.44 12.62 15.99
CA ALA A 65 4.93 13.38 14.86
C ALA A 65 3.62 12.78 14.37
N ASN A 66 2.71 13.62 13.92
CA ASN A 66 1.51 13.15 13.21
C ASN A 66 1.90 12.67 11.82
N ARG A 67 1.53 11.44 11.46
CA ARG A 67 1.75 10.90 10.12
C ARG A 67 0.82 11.58 9.13
N GLY A 68 1.35 12.01 7.96
CA GLY A 68 0.60 12.65 6.89
C GLY A 68 -0.59 11.80 6.42
N MET A 69 -1.66 12.44 5.99
CA MET A 69 -2.82 11.75 5.44
C MET A 69 -2.51 11.18 4.06
N ILE A 70 -3.19 10.06 3.72
CA ILE A 70 -3.28 9.62 2.33
C ILE A 70 -4.68 9.97 1.85
N LEU A 71 -4.74 10.71 0.75
CA LEU A 71 -5.97 11.23 0.16
C LEU A 71 -6.18 10.62 -1.24
N ASP A 72 -7.42 10.46 -1.64
CA ASP A 72 -7.76 10.17 -3.03
C ASP A 72 -7.48 11.40 -3.92
N ARG A 73 -7.71 11.29 -5.23
CA ARG A 73 -7.48 12.38 -6.18
C ARG A 73 -8.40 13.59 -5.95
N ASN A 74 -9.53 13.43 -5.28
CA ASN A 74 -10.51 14.46 -5.00
C ASN A 74 -10.33 15.08 -3.60
N GLY A 75 -9.44 14.52 -2.76
CA GLY A 75 -9.18 14.97 -1.40
C GLY A 75 -9.90 14.16 -0.33
N GLU A 76 -10.60 13.08 -0.69
CA GLU A 76 -11.24 12.18 0.28
C GLU A 76 -10.19 11.37 1.05
N PRO A 77 -10.31 11.26 2.38
CA PRO A 77 -9.31 10.60 3.20
C PRO A 77 -9.34 9.07 3.03
N LEU A 78 -8.22 8.50 2.62
CA LEU A 78 -7.98 7.06 2.50
C LEU A 78 -7.27 6.49 3.72
N ALA A 79 -6.38 7.27 4.35
CA ALA A 79 -5.72 6.93 5.60
C ALA A 79 -5.50 8.19 6.44
N VAL A 80 -5.86 8.11 7.72
CA VAL A 80 -5.73 9.22 8.68
C VAL A 80 -5.06 8.72 9.96
N SER A 81 -4.33 9.59 10.66
CA SER A 81 -3.77 9.29 11.97
C SER A 81 -4.63 9.93 13.05
N THR A 82 -5.21 9.10 13.92
CA THR A 82 -6.05 9.54 15.03
C THR A 82 -5.22 9.58 16.32
N PRO A 83 -5.37 10.63 17.17
CA PRO A 83 -4.67 10.66 18.44
C PRO A 83 -5.19 9.59 19.38
N VAL A 84 -4.26 8.88 20.02
CA VAL A 84 -4.51 7.83 21.02
C VAL A 84 -3.54 8.02 22.17
N ASP A 85 -3.85 7.43 23.32
CA ASP A 85 -2.95 7.47 24.46
C ASP A 85 -2.45 6.04 24.78
N THR A 86 -1.17 5.94 25.09
CA THR A 86 -0.54 4.70 25.52
C THR A 86 -0.27 4.78 27.01
N VAL A 87 -0.80 3.83 27.79
CA VAL A 87 -0.55 3.70 29.22
C VAL A 87 0.73 2.93 29.42
N TRP A 88 1.65 3.52 30.16
CA TRP A 88 2.93 2.91 30.50
C TRP A 88 3.17 2.96 32.02
N ALA A 89 4.10 2.16 32.52
CA ALA A 89 4.49 2.16 33.93
C ALA A 89 5.99 2.06 34.13
N ASP A 90 6.50 2.61 35.24
CA ASP A 90 7.77 2.24 35.85
C ASP A 90 7.52 1.02 36.75
N PRO A 91 7.98 -0.20 36.39
CA PRO A 91 7.69 -1.42 37.14
C PRO A 91 8.19 -1.37 38.58
N ARG A 92 9.32 -0.69 38.86
CA ARG A 92 9.92 -0.59 40.20
C ARG A 92 8.99 0.17 41.15
N LYS A 93 8.29 1.20 40.66
CA LYS A 93 7.34 1.99 41.46
C LYS A 93 5.98 1.30 41.59
N LEU A 94 5.56 0.61 40.55
CA LEU A 94 4.28 -0.09 40.52
C LEU A 94 4.32 -1.39 41.35
N SER A 95 5.48 -2.03 41.54
CA SER A 95 5.61 -3.27 42.32
C SER A 95 5.21 -3.15 43.79
N GLY A 96 5.31 -1.94 44.39
CA GLY A 96 4.93 -1.63 45.76
C GLY A 96 3.44 -1.30 45.99
N VAL A 97 2.62 -1.35 44.95
CA VAL A 97 1.20 -0.92 45.01
C VAL A 97 0.29 -2.07 45.47
N SER A 98 -0.81 -1.74 46.18
CA SER A 98 -1.74 -2.73 46.71
C SER A 98 -2.47 -3.55 45.62
N GLN A 99 -2.87 -4.77 45.94
CA GLN A 99 -3.63 -5.65 45.02
C GLN A 99 -4.94 -5.03 44.53
N ASP A 100 -5.57 -4.17 45.33
CA ASP A 100 -6.80 -3.46 44.91
C ASP A 100 -6.54 -2.46 43.77
N VAL A 101 -5.39 -1.80 43.80
CA VAL A 101 -4.96 -0.88 42.72
C VAL A 101 -4.68 -1.68 41.45
N TYR A 102 -4.00 -2.84 41.55
CA TYR A 102 -3.81 -3.74 40.42
C TYR A 102 -5.13 -4.18 39.80
N ARG A 103 -6.11 -4.55 40.61
CA ARG A 103 -7.45 -4.93 40.11
C ARG A 103 -8.17 -3.78 39.41
N LYS A 104 -8.14 -2.57 39.98
CA LYS A 104 -8.75 -1.37 39.36
C LYS A 104 -8.06 -1.01 38.05
N LEU A 105 -6.72 -1.01 38.03
CA LEU A 105 -5.93 -0.72 36.84
C LEU A 105 -6.19 -1.77 35.75
N ALA A 106 -6.13 -3.05 36.08
CA ALA A 106 -6.38 -4.16 35.16
C ALA A 106 -7.77 -4.07 34.51
N LYS A 107 -8.80 -3.72 35.30
CA LYS A 107 -10.16 -3.51 34.80
C LYS A 107 -10.26 -2.38 33.78
N LEU A 108 -9.58 -1.23 34.01
CA LEU A 108 -9.58 -0.10 33.08
C LEU A 108 -8.75 -0.40 31.82
N LEU A 109 -7.73 -1.26 31.93
CA LEU A 109 -6.89 -1.67 30.80
C LEU A 109 -7.49 -2.83 29.99
N ASP A 110 -8.63 -3.37 30.42
CA ASP A 110 -9.24 -4.60 29.87
C ASP A 110 -8.23 -5.76 29.81
N ARG A 111 -7.57 -6.01 30.98
CA ARG A 111 -6.54 -7.04 31.15
C ARG A 111 -6.78 -7.86 32.41
N ASP A 112 -6.29 -9.10 32.39
CA ASP A 112 -6.24 -9.94 33.58
C ASP A 112 -5.30 -9.33 34.65
N PRO A 113 -5.72 -9.17 35.92
CA PRO A 113 -4.86 -8.71 37.01
C PRO A 113 -3.57 -9.53 37.20
N GLN A 114 -3.61 -10.83 36.94
CA GLN A 114 -2.44 -11.70 37.05
C GLN A 114 -1.46 -11.45 35.87
N TRP A 115 -1.99 -11.17 34.67
CA TRP A 115 -1.16 -10.76 33.54
C TRP A 115 -0.42 -9.46 33.86
N LEU A 116 -1.13 -8.46 34.38
CA LEU A 116 -0.57 -7.17 34.74
C LEU A 116 0.54 -7.33 35.80
N ALA A 117 0.29 -8.10 36.86
CA ALA A 117 1.27 -8.40 37.89
C ALA A 117 2.53 -9.07 37.32
N ARG A 118 2.36 -10.11 36.49
CA ARG A 118 3.49 -10.78 35.81
C ARG A 118 4.26 -9.82 34.90
N ARG A 119 3.56 -8.96 34.13
CA ARG A 119 4.18 -7.96 33.26
C ARG A 119 5.07 -6.98 34.02
N VAL A 120 4.64 -6.54 35.21
CA VAL A 120 5.39 -5.65 36.08
C VAL A 120 6.56 -6.38 36.73
N THR A 121 6.34 -7.55 37.33
CA THR A 121 7.40 -8.30 38.05
C THR A 121 8.50 -8.82 37.12
N SER A 122 8.17 -9.18 35.88
CA SER A 122 9.16 -9.63 34.88
C SER A 122 9.99 -8.49 34.26
N SER A 123 9.74 -7.25 34.63
CA SER A 123 10.37 -6.07 34.04
C SER A 123 10.92 -5.09 35.08
N LEU A 124 11.24 -5.55 36.28
CA LEU A 124 11.76 -4.71 37.38
C LEU A 124 13.13 -4.08 37.09
N ASP A 125 13.85 -4.61 36.12
CA ASP A 125 15.10 -4.07 35.59
C ASP A 125 14.91 -2.81 34.72
N LYS A 126 13.64 -2.56 34.28
CA LYS A 126 13.30 -1.47 33.36
C LYS A 126 12.67 -0.28 34.10
N GLU A 127 12.85 0.92 33.51
CA GLU A 127 12.17 2.15 33.95
C GLU A 127 10.87 2.42 33.23
N PHE A 128 10.60 1.66 32.16
CA PHE A 128 9.46 1.87 31.27
C PHE A 128 8.93 0.54 30.72
N VAL A 129 7.65 0.31 30.86
CA VAL A 129 6.94 -0.82 30.26
C VAL A 129 5.56 -0.40 29.79
N TYR A 130 5.20 -0.78 28.56
CA TYR A 130 3.86 -0.58 28.06
C TYR A 130 2.87 -1.51 28.79
N LEU A 131 1.79 -0.94 29.33
CA LEU A 131 0.66 -1.67 29.92
C LEU A 131 -0.49 -1.83 28.92
N ALA A 132 -0.85 -0.76 28.21
CA ALA A 132 -1.81 -0.79 27.12
C ALA A 132 -1.46 0.28 26.08
N ARG A 133 -1.41 -0.09 24.83
CA ARG A 133 -1.15 0.85 23.73
C ARG A 133 -2.44 1.17 22.97
N HIS A 134 -2.48 2.35 22.38
CA HIS A 134 -3.54 2.82 21.49
C HIS A 134 -4.93 2.84 22.16
N MET A 135 -5.00 3.26 23.41
CA MET A 135 -6.27 3.47 24.10
C MET A 135 -6.96 4.76 23.63
N PRO A 136 -8.29 4.79 23.58
CA PRO A 136 -9.02 6.05 23.39
C PRO A 136 -8.63 7.06 24.48
N PRO A 137 -8.44 8.34 24.15
CA PRO A 137 -8.03 9.37 25.13
C PRO A 137 -8.96 9.47 26.35
N ALA A 138 -10.27 9.28 26.17
CA ALA A 138 -11.24 9.29 27.25
C ALA A 138 -11.03 8.13 28.26
N GLU A 139 -10.65 6.94 27.78
CA GLU A 139 -10.36 5.79 28.65
C GLU A 139 -9.01 5.93 29.35
N ALA A 140 -7.99 6.41 28.64
CA ALA A 140 -6.68 6.71 29.21
C ALA A 140 -6.76 7.80 30.32
N ALA A 141 -7.65 8.79 30.16
CA ALA A 141 -7.91 9.79 31.18
C ALA A 141 -8.43 9.17 32.49
N LYS A 142 -9.27 8.12 32.44
CA LYS A 142 -9.73 7.38 33.64
C LYS A 142 -8.59 6.70 34.36
N VAL A 143 -7.61 6.14 33.60
CA VAL A 143 -6.39 5.55 34.18
C VAL A 143 -5.55 6.62 34.88
N ARG A 144 -5.36 7.77 34.24
CA ARG A 144 -4.62 8.91 34.81
C ARG A 144 -5.27 9.43 36.08
N ALA A 145 -6.60 9.47 36.14
CA ALA A 145 -7.36 9.91 37.30
C ALA A 145 -7.18 8.99 38.54
N LEU A 146 -6.72 7.73 38.38
CA LEU A 146 -6.38 6.87 39.51
C LEU A 146 -5.13 7.36 40.26
N ASN A 147 -4.34 8.25 39.68
CA ASN A 147 -3.13 8.85 40.26
C ASN A 147 -2.17 7.83 40.87
N ILE A 148 -1.92 6.72 40.16
CA ILE A 148 -1.06 5.62 40.61
C ILE A 148 0.41 6.01 40.41
N ALA A 149 1.22 5.87 41.48
CA ALA A 149 2.64 6.11 41.40
C ALA A 149 3.30 5.22 40.32
N GLY A 150 4.08 5.84 39.43
CA GLY A 150 4.77 5.13 38.36
C GLY A 150 3.91 4.76 37.15
N VAL A 151 2.63 5.15 37.08
CA VAL A 151 1.77 4.98 35.90
C VAL A 151 1.49 6.35 35.28
N ASP A 152 1.71 6.47 33.96
CA ASP A 152 1.42 7.68 33.21
C ASP A 152 0.99 7.33 31.77
N THR A 153 0.62 8.35 31.02
CA THR A 153 0.17 8.21 29.61
C THR A 153 1.10 8.96 28.67
N LEU A 154 1.29 8.39 27.48
CA LEU A 154 2.03 9.00 26.39
C LEU A 154 1.09 9.17 25.20
N ARG A 155 1.05 10.38 24.61
CA ARG A 155 0.31 10.63 23.39
C ARG A 155 1.01 9.96 22.22
N GLU A 156 0.27 9.08 21.51
CA GLU A 156 0.68 8.43 20.26
C GLU A 156 -0.38 8.67 19.19
N TYR A 157 -0.15 8.16 17.99
CA TYR A 157 -1.12 8.17 16.91
C TYR A 157 -1.40 6.75 16.46
N ARG A 158 -2.62 6.49 16.02
CA ARG A 158 -3.02 5.22 15.42
C ARG A 158 -3.53 5.47 14.02
N ARG A 159 -2.98 4.74 13.07
CA ARG A 159 -3.43 4.78 11.69
C ARG A 159 -4.81 4.15 11.55
N TYR A 160 -5.69 4.82 10.81
CA TYR A 160 -7.04 4.38 10.52
C TYR A 160 -7.32 4.55 9.03
N TYR A 161 -7.99 3.56 8.43
CA TYR A 161 -8.30 3.45 7.02
C TYR A 161 -9.83 3.48 6.82
N PRO A 162 -10.42 4.64 6.52
CA PRO A 162 -11.88 4.79 6.44
C PRO A 162 -12.57 3.85 5.46
N ALA A 163 -11.94 3.61 4.29
CA ALA A 163 -12.47 2.73 3.25
C ALA A 163 -12.23 1.22 3.51
N GLY A 164 -11.53 0.86 4.61
CA GLY A 164 -11.32 -0.52 5.02
C GLY A 164 -10.77 -1.41 3.91
N GLU A 165 -11.46 -2.53 3.64
CA GLU A 165 -11.03 -3.52 2.66
C GLU A 165 -11.02 -3.04 1.20
N VAL A 166 -11.71 -1.94 0.87
CA VAL A 166 -11.78 -1.39 -0.49
C VAL A 166 -10.41 -0.92 -0.99
N THR A 167 -9.60 -0.38 -0.08
CA THR A 167 -8.29 0.20 -0.38
C THR A 167 -7.12 -0.55 0.25
N GLY A 168 -7.40 -1.64 0.98
CA GLY A 168 -6.40 -2.34 1.79
C GLY A 168 -5.12 -2.72 1.02
N HIS A 169 -5.24 -3.37 -0.12
CA HIS A 169 -4.07 -3.79 -0.91
C HIS A 169 -3.27 -2.62 -1.50
N LEU A 170 -3.93 -1.50 -1.78
CA LEU A 170 -3.28 -0.31 -2.30
C LEU A 170 -2.51 0.41 -1.20
N LEU A 171 -3.20 0.71 -0.10
CA LEU A 171 -2.62 1.46 1.01
C LEU A 171 -1.60 0.65 1.80
N GLY A 172 -1.86 -0.65 1.96
CA GLY A 172 -1.10 -1.46 2.91
C GLY A 172 -1.48 -1.11 4.34
N PHE A 173 -0.51 -1.14 5.24
CA PHE A 173 -0.71 -0.87 6.67
C PHE A 173 0.59 -0.43 7.35
N THR A 174 0.45 0.15 8.54
CA THR A 174 1.56 0.48 9.44
C THR A 174 1.68 -0.55 10.57
N ASN A 175 2.86 -0.66 11.16
CA ASN A 175 3.05 -1.41 12.40
C ASN A 175 2.49 -0.64 13.63
N VAL A 176 2.75 -1.16 14.83
CA VAL A 176 2.31 -0.51 16.07
C VAL A 176 3.02 0.80 16.37
N ASP A 177 4.17 1.05 15.75
CA ASP A 177 4.97 2.27 15.91
C ASP A 177 4.74 3.29 14.78
N ASP A 178 3.65 3.09 13.99
CA ASP A 178 3.21 3.92 12.86
C ASP A 178 4.21 3.97 11.70
N VAL A 179 5.04 2.93 11.54
CA VAL A 179 5.97 2.75 10.41
C VAL A 179 5.32 1.91 9.34
N GLY A 180 5.36 2.35 8.09
CA GLY A 180 4.80 1.65 6.94
C GLY A 180 5.40 0.26 6.73
N GLN A 181 4.55 -0.74 6.47
CA GLN A 181 4.97 -2.13 6.30
C GLN A 181 4.69 -2.66 4.90
N GLU A 182 3.63 -2.18 4.27
CA GLU A 182 3.15 -2.62 2.95
C GLU A 182 2.52 -1.45 2.18
N GLY A 183 2.37 -1.60 0.87
CA GLY A 183 1.62 -0.71 0.00
C GLY A 183 2.16 0.73 -0.03
N LEU A 184 1.28 1.70 -0.21
CA LEU A 184 1.64 3.11 -0.24
C LEU A 184 2.17 3.62 1.11
N GLU A 185 1.75 3.00 2.23
CA GLU A 185 2.30 3.30 3.56
C GLU A 185 3.80 3.01 3.62
N LEU A 186 4.26 1.91 3.00
CA LEU A 186 5.68 1.58 2.90
C LEU A 186 6.39 2.42 1.84
N ALA A 187 5.79 2.54 0.64
CA ALA A 187 6.40 3.27 -0.48
C ALA A 187 6.74 4.73 -0.14
N PHE A 188 5.88 5.37 0.67
CA PHE A 188 6.01 6.77 1.04
C PHE A 188 6.28 6.97 2.54
N ASP A 189 6.80 5.95 3.25
CA ASP A 189 6.99 6.00 4.69
C ASP A 189 7.83 7.19 5.14
N GLN A 190 8.90 7.50 4.42
CA GLN A 190 9.80 8.60 4.73
C GLN A 190 9.11 9.97 4.68
N SER A 191 8.22 10.21 3.73
CA SER A 191 7.49 11.48 3.60
C SER A 191 6.27 11.55 4.51
N LEU A 192 5.58 10.42 4.67
CA LEU A 192 4.39 10.33 5.53
C LEU A 192 4.73 10.37 7.02
N GLY A 193 5.84 9.74 7.46
CA GLY A 193 6.16 9.51 8.87
C GLY A 193 6.45 10.76 9.68
N GLY A 194 6.84 11.86 9.03
CA GLY A 194 7.25 13.09 9.70
C GLY A 194 8.54 12.96 10.52
N GLU A 195 8.89 14.01 11.23
CA GLU A 195 10.05 14.05 12.10
C GLU A 195 9.61 14.15 13.57
N PRO A 196 9.97 13.18 14.43
CA PRO A 196 9.64 13.28 15.84
C PRO A 196 10.38 14.43 16.50
N GLY A 197 9.70 15.10 17.42
CA GLY A 197 10.27 16.11 18.29
C GLY A 197 10.84 15.52 19.58
N ALA A 198 11.41 16.38 20.41
CA ALA A 198 11.91 16.04 21.73
C ALA A 198 11.68 17.21 22.69
N LYS A 199 11.20 16.92 23.90
CA LYS A 199 11.09 17.88 24.98
C LYS A 199 11.77 17.39 26.24
N ARG A 200 12.33 18.33 27.01
CA ARG A 200 12.86 18.07 28.33
C ARG A 200 11.75 18.34 29.34
N VAL A 201 11.45 17.33 30.14
CA VAL A 201 10.41 17.40 31.17
C VAL A 201 11.02 17.18 32.54
N MET A 202 10.49 17.89 33.55
CA MET A 202 10.78 17.64 34.95
C MET A 202 9.83 16.56 35.48
N ARG A 203 10.39 15.52 36.14
CA ARG A 203 9.60 14.47 36.78
C ARG A 203 9.77 14.50 38.29
N ASP A 204 8.68 14.24 39.01
CA ASP A 204 8.73 14.07 40.48
C ASP A 204 9.35 12.71 40.87
N SER A 205 9.51 12.49 42.17
CA SER A 205 9.98 11.22 42.72
C SER A 205 9.07 10.03 42.40
N LEU A 206 7.81 10.28 42.05
CA LEU A 206 6.83 9.31 41.60
C LEU A 206 6.89 9.06 40.08
N GLY A 207 7.74 9.82 39.34
CA GLY A 207 7.90 9.69 37.89
C GLY A 207 6.87 10.44 37.04
N ARG A 208 6.01 11.24 37.68
CA ARG A 208 4.99 12.06 36.99
C ARG A 208 5.66 13.30 36.42
N THR A 209 5.25 13.71 35.23
CA THR A 209 5.69 14.97 34.64
C THR A 209 5.06 16.13 35.42
N ILE A 210 5.90 16.98 36.05
CA ILE A 210 5.46 18.18 36.78
C ILE A 210 5.38 19.36 35.81
N GLU A 211 6.42 19.52 34.98
CA GLU A 211 6.57 20.70 34.12
C GLU A 211 7.32 20.35 32.84
N ASP A 212 6.95 21.03 31.75
CA ASP A 212 7.69 21.03 30.49
C ASP A 212 8.75 22.14 30.56
N ILE A 213 10.02 21.78 30.73
CA ILE A 213 11.11 22.75 30.92
C ILE A 213 11.51 23.40 29.61
N GLU A 214 11.70 22.60 28.57
CA GLU A 214 12.25 23.06 27.29
C GLU A 214 11.79 22.17 26.14
N ARG A 215 11.45 22.79 25.01
CA ARG A 215 11.30 22.08 23.73
C ARG A 215 12.66 22.03 23.04
N ILE A 216 13.30 20.85 23.03
CA ILE A 216 14.60 20.62 22.40
C ILE A 216 14.47 20.62 20.87
N LYS A 217 13.42 19.96 20.36
CA LYS A 217 13.09 19.87 18.94
C LYS A 217 11.58 19.82 18.77
N GLU A 218 11.05 20.62 17.87
CA GLU A 218 9.64 20.52 17.51
C GLU A 218 9.36 19.28 16.65
N ALA A 219 8.23 18.63 16.88
CA ALA A 219 7.75 17.58 16.00
C ALA A 219 7.26 18.22 14.70
N ARG A 220 7.74 17.70 13.57
CA ARG A 220 7.26 18.10 12.24
C ARG A 220 6.31 17.04 11.71
N PRO A 221 5.06 17.36 11.42
CA PRO A 221 4.12 16.40 10.86
C PRO A 221 4.61 15.90 9.49
N GLY A 222 4.22 14.69 9.14
CA GLY A 222 4.46 14.15 7.81
C GLY A 222 3.68 14.90 6.74
N GLN A 223 4.13 14.76 5.49
CA GLN A 223 3.48 15.36 4.33
C GLN A 223 2.29 14.51 3.89
N ASP A 224 1.20 15.15 3.52
CA ASP A 224 0.04 14.47 2.95
C ASP A 224 0.37 13.94 1.54
N LEU A 225 -0.11 12.73 1.25
CA LEU A 225 0.02 12.10 -0.05
C LEU A 225 -1.32 12.17 -0.79
N ARG A 226 -1.38 12.94 -1.87
CA ARG A 226 -2.53 12.89 -2.79
C ARG A 226 -2.29 11.83 -3.85
N THR A 227 -3.13 10.79 -3.82
CA THR A 227 -3.04 9.67 -4.78
C THR A 227 -3.78 9.97 -6.09
N SER A 228 -3.49 9.19 -7.12
CA SER A 228 -4.23 9.20 -8.39
C SER A 228 -5.59 8.50 -8.30
N ILE A 229 -5.82 7.73 -7.25
CA ILE A 229 -7.02 6.90 -7.06
C ILE A 229 -8.28 7.77 -6.94
N ASP A 230 -9.34 7.39 -7.65
CA ASP A 230 -10.68 7.88 -7.42
C ASP A 230 -11.43 6.86 -6.55
N LEU A 231 -11.74 7.20 -5.31
CA LEU A 231 -12.36 6.28 -4.36
C LEU A 231 -13.69 5.72 -4.87
N ARG A 232 -14.42 6.49 -5.67
CA ARG A 232 -15.70 6.06 -6.25
C ARG A 232 -15.51 4.96 -7.30
N VAL A 233 -14.50 5.12 -8.17
CA VAL A 233 -14.12 4.11 -9.18
C VAL A 233 -13.50 2.88 -8.50
N GLN A 234 -12.66 3.09 -7.47
CA GLN A 234 -12.09 2.02 -6.65
C GLN A 234 -13.18 1.16 -5.98
N TYR A 235 -14.18 1.80 -5.37
CA TYR A 235 -15.30 1.10 -4.73
C TYR A 235 -16.14 0.34 -5.74
N LEU A 236 -16.42 0.95 -6.89
CA LEU A 236 -17.15 0.29 -7.98
C LEU A 236 -16.42 -0.96 -8.45
N ALA A 237 -15.13 -0.85 -8.76
CA ALA A 237 -14.31 -1.99 -9.18
C ALA A 237 -14.23 -3.08 -8.10
N TYR A 238 -14.12 -2.69 -6.83
CA TYR A 238 -14.15 -3.61 -5.69
C TYR A 238 -15.45 -4.40 -5.63
N ARG A 239 -16.59 -3.71 -5.72
CA ARG A 239 -17.92 -4.33 -5.66
C ARG A 239 -18.14 -5.33 -6.79
N GLU A 240 -17.86 -4.93 -8.04
CA GLU A 240 -18.06 -5.76 -9.22
C GLU A 240 -17.12 -6.98 -9.23
N LEU A 241 -15.86 -6.79 -8.86
CA LEU A 241 -14.91 -7.90 -8.76
C LEU A 241 -15.31 -8.89 -7.66
N LYS A 242 -15.74 -8.41 -6.50
CA LYS A 242 -16.18 -9.26 -5.37
C LYS A 242 -17.40 -10.10 -5.77
N ALA A 243 -18.38 -9.49 -6.42
CA ALA A 243 -19.57 -10.18 -6.92
C ALA A 243 -19.20 -11.25 -7.97
N ALA A 244 -18.33 -10.91 -8.93
CA ALA A 244 -17.89 -11.84 -9.96
C ALA A 244 -17.12 -13.05 -9.40
N LEU A 245 -16.29 -12.85 -8.38
CA LEU A 245 -15.60 -13.97 -7.73
C LEU A 245 -16.59 -14.93 -7.05
N GLN A 246 -17.61 -14.39 -6.38
CA GLN A 246 -18.64 -15.20 -5.74
C GLN A 246 -19.46 -15.98 -6.76
N GLU A 247 -19.92 -15.31 -7.82
CA GLU A 247 -20.71 -15.91 -8.90
C GLU A 247 -19.95 -17.04 -9.61
N ASN A 248 -18.68 -16.78 -9.95
CA ASN A 248 -17.85 -17.73 -10.70
C ASN A 248 -17.07 -18.69 -9.79
N ARG A 249 -17.24 -18.65 -8.47
CA ARG A 249 -16.48 -19.43 -7.47
C ARG A 249 -14.99 -19.38 -7.75
N ALA A 250 -14.49 -18.17 -8.04
CA ALA A 250 -13.11 -17.96 -8.40
C ALA A 250 -12.23 -17.83 -7.17
N ARG A 251 -10.96 -18.23 -7.29
CA ARG A 251 -9.97 -18.19 -6.21
C ARG A 251 -9.52 -16.77 -5.87
N ALA A 252 -9.26 -15.97 -6.90
CA ALA A 252 -8.73 -14.62 -6.78
C ALA A 252 -9.06 -13.79 -8.02
N GLY A 253 -8.81 -12.49 -7.98
CA GLY A 253 -8.94 -11.63 -9.14
C GLY A 253 -8.38 -10.23 -8.89
N SER A 254 -8.17 -9.50 -9.99
CA SER A 254 -7.68 -8.13 -9.97
C SER A 254 -8.39 -7.29 -11.03
N VAL A 255 -8.61 -6.01 -10.73
CA VAL A 255 -9.07 -4.99 -11.68
C VAL A 255 -8.14 -3.80 -11.59
N VAL A 256 -7.64 -3.34 -12.73
CA VAL A 256 -6.83 -2.13 -12.86
C VAL A 256 -7.49 -1.19 -13.85
N VAL A 257 -7.67 0.07 -13.47
CA VAL A 257 -8.21 1.15 -14.32
C VAL A 257 -7.19 2.28 -14.40
N ILE A 258 -6.81 2.67 -15.62
CA ILE A 258 -5.79 3.71 -15.89
C ILE A 258 -6.41 4.83 -16.70
N ASP A 259 -6.12 6.07 -16.35
CA ASP A 259 -6.33 7.23 -17.21
C ASP A 259 -5.23 7.25 -18.29
N ILE A 260 -5.64 7.10 -19.55
CA ILE A 260 -4.74 6.96 -20.70
C ILE A 260 -3.91 8.23 -20.92
N ALA A 261 -4.48 9.40 -20.64
CA ALA A 261 -3.82 10.67 -20.89
C ALA A 261 -2.61 10.90 -19.97
N THR A 262 -2.69 10.41 -18.74
CA THR A 262 -1.72 10.71 -17.69
C THR A 262 -0.89 9.50 -17.25
N GLY A 263 -1.38 8.26 -17.45
CA GLY A 263 -0.81 7.05 -16.84
C GLY A 263 -1.18 6.89 -15.36
N GLU A 264 -2.08 7.73 -14.83
CA GLU A 264 -2.58 7.64 -13.46
C GLU A 264 -3.47 6.42 -13.27
N VAL A 265 -3.23 5.65 -12.21
CA VAL A 265 -4.12 4.56 -11.79
C VAL A 265 -5.32 5.16 -11.06
N LEU A 266 -6.51 5.00 -11.62
CA LEU A 266 -7.76 5.45 -11.00
C LEU A 266 -8.35 4.42 -10.04
N ALA A 267 -8.11 3.14 -10.30
CA ALA A 267 -8.47 2.04 -9.43
C ALA A 267 -7.49 0.87 -9.58
N MET A 268 -7.15 0.23 -8.47
CA MET A 268 -6.36 -0.99 -8.40
C MET A 268 -6.90 -1.87 -7.27
N VAL A 269 -7.67 -2.87 -7.63
CA VAL A 269 -8.43 -3.73 -6.71
C VAL A 269 -8.00 -5.17 -6.83
N ASN A 270 -7.93 -5.86 -5.71
CA ASN A 270 -7.67 -7.28 -5.65
C ASN A 270 -8.69 -7.99 -4.75
N GLN A 271 -8.94 -9.26 -5.05
CA GLN A 271 -9.72 -10.18 -4.24
C GLN A 271 -8.93 -11.50 -4.06
N PRO A 272 -9.06 -12.17 -2.90
CA PRO A 272 -9.78 -11.77 -1.71
C PRO A 272 -9.17 -10.54 -1.03
N ALA A 273 -10.03 -9.65 -0.52
CA ALA A 273 -9.63 -8.43 0.17
C ALA A 273 -9.25 -8.69 1.63
N PHE A 274 -8.57 -7.72 2.26
CA PHE A 274 -8.34 -7.68 3.70
C PHE A 274 -8.62 -6.28 4.25
N ASN A 275 -8.99 -6.21 5.52
CA ASN A 275 -9.19 -4.93 6.19
C ASN A 275 -7.90 -4.51 6.94
N PRO A 276 -7.23 -3.41 6.55
CA PRO A 276 -6.02 -2.96 7.22
C PRO A 276 -6.24 -2.42 8.63
N ASN A 277 -7.50 -2.21 9.06
CA ASN A 277 -7.82 -1.90 10.46
C ASN A 277 -7.81 -3.15 11.37
N ASP A 278 -7.90 -4.34 10.80
CA ASP A 278 -7.93 -5.62 11.50
C ASP A 278 -6.60 -6.36 11.37
N ARG A 279 -5.79 -6.31 12.42
CA ARG A 279 -4.45 -6.91 12.44
C ARG A 279 -4.45 -8.44 12.40
N GLU A 280 -5.56 -9.09 12.72
CA GLU A 280 -5.69 -10.55 12.63
C GLU A 280 -5.69 -11.03 11.16
N GLN A 281 -6.01 -10.13 10.23
CA GLN A 281 -5.98 -10.39 8.79
C GLN A 281 -4.60 -10.20 8.13
N TYR A 282 -3.54 -9.84 8.88
CA TYR A 282 -2.20 -9.58 8.35
C TYR A 282 -1.47 -10.88 8.00
N LEU A 283 -2.00 -11.60 7.03
CA LEU A 283 -1.39 -12.79 6.46
C LEU A 283 -0.82 -12.46 5.06
N PRO A 284 0.42 -12.86 4.73
CA PRO A 284 1.05 -12.59 3.43
C PRO A 284 0.18 -12.97 2.23
N SER A 285 -0.56 -14.07 2.33
CA SER A 285 -1.49 -14.51 1.29
C SER A 285 -2.69 -13.59 1.10
N ARG A 286 -3.05 -12.77 2.11
CA ARG A 286 -4.20 -11.85 2.07
C ARG A 286 -3.81 -10.43 1.67
N TYR A 287 -2.73 -9.87 2.24
CA TYR A 287 -2.36 -8.47 1.98
C TYR A 287 -1.54 -8.26 0.70
N ARG A 288 -1.05 -9.33 0.06
CA ARG A 288 -0.31 -9.26 -1.19
C ARG A 288 -1.12 -8.58 -2.29
N ASN A 289 -0.58 -7.53 -2.90
CA ASN A 289 -1.19 -6.85 -4.03
C ASN A 289 -0.96 -7.64 -5.33
N ARG A 290 -1.96 -8.42 -5.73
CA ARG A 290 -1.86 -9.30 -6.92
C ARG A 290 -1.73 -8.53 -8.22
N ALA A 291 -2.27 -7.30 -8.28
CA ALA A 291 -2.20 -6.49 -9.48
C ALA A 291 -0.77 -6.08 -9.85
N THR A 292 0.13 -6.01 -8.87
CA THR A 292 1.54 -5.61 -9.05
C THR A 292 2.54 -6.73 -8.83
N ASN A 293 2.22 -7.71 -7.94
CA ASN A 293 3.18 -8.71 -7.49
C ASN A 293 2.98 -10.09 -8.14
N ASP A 294 1.75 -10.43 -8.55
CA ASP A 294 1.47 -11.69 -9.21
C ASP A 294 1.61 -11.53 -10.72
N PHE A 295 2.26 -12.47 -11.36
CA PHE A 295 2.37 -12.52 -12.81
C PHE A 295 1.74 -13.80 -13.34
N PHE A 296 1.24 -13.75 -14.57
CA PHE A 296 0.54 -14.83 -15.23
C PHE A 296 0.79 -14.79 -16.73
N GLU A 297 0.60 -15.89 -17.42
CA GLU A 297 0.65 -15.94 -18.88
C GLU A 297 -0.61 -15.28 -19.45
N PRO A 298 -0.50 -14.22 -20.29
CA PRO A 298 -1.64 -13.40 -20.70
C PRO A 298 -2.59 -14.08 -21.70
N GLY A 299 -2.20 -15.22 -22.24
CA GLY A 299 -2.98 -15.90 -23.28
C GLY A 299 -3.28 -14.95 -24.45
N SER A 300 -4.45 -15.08 -25.05
CA SER A 300 -4.84 -14.30 -26.22
C SER A 300 -4.91 -12.80 -26.02
N SER A 301 -4.85 -12.27 -24.79
CA SER A 301 -4.85 -10.82 -24.54
C SER A 301 -3.57 -10.12 -25.02
N ILE A 302 -2.50 -10.88 -25.34
CA ILE A 302 -1.25 -10.36 -25.92
C ILE A 302 -1.34 -10.14 -27.46
N LYS A 303 -2.28 -10.79 -28.15
CA LYS A 303 -2.34 -10.79 -29.62
C LYS A 303 -2.36 -9.42 -30.28
N PRO A 304 -3.03 -8.38 -29.73
CA PRO A 304 -2.96 -7.05 -30.31
C PRO A 304 -1.54 -6.52 -30.45
N PHE A 305 -0.67 -6.80 -29.49
CA PHE A 305 0.74 -6.33 -29.50
C PHE A 305 1.61 -7.13 -30.49
N ILE A 306 1.28 -8.39 -30.72
CA ILE A 306 1.93 -9.20 -31.77
C ILE A 306 1.52 -8.67 -33.16
N VAL A 307 0.24 -8.35 -33.33
CA VAL A 307 -0.26 -7.75 -34.57
C VAL A 307 0.33 -6.35 -34.77
N ALA A 308 0.49 -5.55 -33.69
CA ALA A 308 1.21 -4.27 -33.74
C ALA A 308 2.61 -4.45 -34.35
N SER A 309 3.39 -5.37 -33.83
CA SER A 309 4.76 -5.66 -34.35
C SER A 309 4.76 -6.02 -35.83
N ALA A 310 3.70 -6.69 -36.32
CA ALA A 310 3.57 -7.02 -37.72
C ALA A 310 3.18 -5.81 -38.59
N MET A 311 2.25 -5.00 -38.12
CA MET A 311 1.77 -3.79 -38.81
C MET A 311 2.88 -2.73 -38.92
N GLU A 312 3.76 -2.59 -37.91
CA GLU A 312 4.94 -1.72 -37.94
C GLU A 312 5.92 -2.07 -39.06
N THR A 313 5.88 -3.29 -39.60
CA THR A 313 6.68 -3.64 -40.79
C THR A 313 6.13 -3.06 -42.09
N GLY A 314 4.91 -2.52 -42.10
CA GLY A 314 4.19 -2.09 -43.31
C GLY A 314 3.70 -3.24 -44.21
N ARG A 315 3.96 -4.50 -43.82
CA ARG A 315 3.52 -5.69 -44.60
C ARG A 315 2.13 -6.19 -44.24
N TYR A 316 1.64 -5.81 -43.09
CA TYR A 316 0.33 -6.20 -42.58
C TYR A 316 -0.52 -4.96 -42.33
N HIS A 317 -1.80 -5.08 -42.74
CA HIS A 317 -2.85 -4.10 -42.51
C HIS A 317 -4.10 -4.86 -41.98
N SER A 318 -5.12 -4.14 -41.58
CA SER A 318 -6.35 -4.71 -41.02
C SER A 318 -7.05 -5.73 -41.96
N ASP A 319 -6.95 -5.52 -43.26
CA ASP A 319 -7.54 -6.31 -44.33
C ASP A 319 -6.60 -7.36 -44.94
N THR A 320 -5.33 -7.44 -44.52
CA THR A 320 -4.38 -8.43 -45.02
C THR A 320 -4.87 -9.84 -44.72
N LEU A 321 -4.97 -10.65 -45.78
CA LEU A 321 -5.50 -12.02 -45.69
C LEU A 321 -4.45 -12.99 -45.13
N VAL A 322 -4.90 -13.85 -44.22
CA VAL A 322 -4.11 -14.92 -43.60
C VAL A 322 -4.91 -16.23 -43.75
N ASP A 323 -4.34 -17.19 -44.43
CA ASP A 323 -4.92 -18.52 -44.53
C ASP A 323 -4.73 -19.31 -43.25
N THR A 324 -5.82 -19.63 -42.55
CA THR A 324 -5.81 -20.42 -41.32
C THR A 324 -6.18 -21.90 -41.53
N SER A 325 -6.44 -22.28 -42.81
CA SER A 325 -6.80 -23.68 -43.15
C SER A 325 -5.68 -24.67 -42.80
N PRO A 326 -6.01 -25.84 -42.34
CA PRO A 326 -7.31 -26.41 -41.98
C PRO A 326 -7.72 -26.17 -40.52
N GLY A 327 -7.35 -25.04 -39.90
CA GLY A 327 -7.62 -24.70 -38.49
C GLY A 327 -6.57 -25.28 -37.53
N MET A 328 -5.48 -25.81 -38.07
CA MET A 328 -4.32 -26.29 -37.32
C MET A 328 -3.03 -26.17 -38.11
N MET A 329 -1.91 -25.97 -37.43
CA MET A 329 -0.58 -25.99 -38.04
C MET A 329 0.44 -26.62 -37.11
N ARG A 330 1.43 -27.31 -37.69
CA ARG A 330 2.55 -27.89 -36.92
C ARG A 330 3.72 -26.90 -36.88
N VAL A 331 4.24 -26.66 -35.66
CA VAL A 331 5.46 -25.88 -35.44
C VAL A 331 6.42 -26.73 -34.61
N GLY A 332 7.46 -27.29 -35.28
CA GLY A 332 8.34 -28.26 -34.65
C GLY A 332 7.57 -29.52 -34.20
N ILE A 333 7.61 -29.79 -32.90
CA ILE A 333 6.94 -30.97 -32.30
C ILE A 333 5.52 -30.68 -31.82
N LYS A 334 5.10 -29.42 -31.77
CA LYS A 334 3.77 -29.02 -31.28
C LYS A 334 2.81 -28.71 -32.42
N THR A 335 1.51 -28.93 -32.17
CA THR A 335 0.43 -28.55 -33.08
C THR A 335 -0.34 -27.37 -32.44
N VAL A 336 -0.36 -26.25 -33.13
CA VAL A 336 -1.21 -25.08 -32.82
C VAL A 336 -2.57 -25.32 -33.43
N LYS A 337 -3.66 -25.04 -32.71
CA LYS A 337 -5.03 -25.26 -33.16
C LYS A 337 -5.90 -24.04 -32.90
N ASP A 338 -6.80 -23.76 -33.80
CA ASP A 338 -7.98 -22.89 -33.61
C ASP A 338 -9.17 -23.70 -33.08
N HIS A 339 -10.20 -23.01 -32.59
CA HIS A 339 -11.45 -23.66 -32.17
C HIS A 339 -12.20 -24.29 -33.37
N SER A 340 -12.05 -23.69 -34.56
CA SER A 340 -12.65 -24.16 -35.81
C SER A 340 -11.75 -23.76 -36.98
N ASN A 341 -11.97 -24.39 -38.15
CA ASN A 341 -11.33 -23.93 -39.37
C ASN A 341 -12.01 -22.62 -39.83
N LEU A 342 -11.25 -21.51 -39.84
CA LEU A 342 -11.75 -20.20 -40.27
C LEU A 342 -11.44 -19.90 -41.76
N GLY A 343 -10.65 -20.75 -42.43
CA GLY A 343 -10.25 -20.52 -43.80
C GLY A 343 -9.34 -19.31 -44.01
N MET A 344 -9.57 -18.61 -45.12
CA MET A 344 -8.89 -17.35 -45.43
C MET A 344 -9.60 -16.20 -44.70
N ILE A 345 -8.93 -15.54 -43.77
CA ILE A 345 -9.46 -14.44 -42.96
C ILE A 345 -8.52 -13.24 -42.91
N ASP A 346 -9.07 -12.05 -42.77
CA ASP A 346 -8.26 -10.85 -42.57
C ASP A 346 -7.67 -10.75 -41.15
N VAL A 347 -6.66 -9.88 -40.94
CA VAL A 347 -6.02 -9.69 -39.65
C VAL A 347 -7.01 -9.19 -38.58
N THR A 348 -8.00 -8.40 -38.97
CA THR A 348 -9.08 -7.97 -38.07
C THR A 348 -9.85 -9.17 -37.53
N THR A 349 -10.18 -10.12 -38.39
CA THR A 349 -10.89 -11.37 -38.02
C THR A 349 -9.96 -12.30 -37.19
N VAL A 350 -8.66 -12.32 -37.45
CA VAL A 350 -7.68 -13.02 -36.58
C VAL A 350 -7.80 -12.53 -35.11
N LEU A 351 -7.94 -11.23 -34.90
CA LEU A 351 -8.15 -10.66 -33.55
C LEU A 351 -9.58 -10.94 -33.04
N ALA A 352 -10.61 -10.72 -33.86
CA ALA A 352 -12.03 -10.85 -33.49
C ALA A 352 -12.40 -12.29 -33.09
N LYS A 353 -11.96 -13.28 -33.86
CA LYS A 353 -12.15 -14.72 -33.58
C LYS A 353 -11.06 -15.31 -32.70
N SER A 354 -10.02 -14.52 -32.38
CA SER A 354 -8.89 -14.96 -31.56
C SER A 354 -8.13 -16.16 -32.14
N SER A 355 -7.93 -16.21 -33.49
CA SER A 355 -7.22 -17.30 -34.17
C SER A 355 -5.80 -17.46 -33.65
N ASN A 356 -5.44 -18.65 -33.19
CA ASN A 356 -4.07 -19.01 -32.81
C ASN A 356 -3.23 -19.27 -34.07
N VAL A 357 -3.81 -19.96 -35.05
CA VAL A 357 -3.12 -20.26 -36.31
C VAL A 357 -2.78 -18.97 -37.06
N GLY A 358 -3.75 -18.04 -37.13
CA GLY A 358 -3.55 -16.75 -37.79
C GLY A 358 -2.43 -15.93 -37.14
N VAL A 359 -2.47 -15.75 -35.82
CA VAL A 359 -1.45 -14.94 -35.13
C VAL A 359 -0.07 -15.60 -35.14
N VAL A 360 0.01 -16.95 -35.11
CA VAL A 360 1.29 -17.69 -35.21
C VAL A 360 1.89 -17.53 -36.59
N LYS A 361 1.10 -17.60 -37.67
CA LYS A 361 1.59 -17.33 -39.04
C LYS A 361 2.14 -15.91 -39.16
N ILE A 362 1.43 -14.93 -38.61
CA ILE A 362 1.87 -13.52 -38.55
C ILE A 362 3.21 -13.43 -37.78
N ALA A 363 3.27 -13.96 -36.55
CA ALA A 363 4.46 -13.90 -35.71
C ALA A 363 5.70 -14.57 -36.35
N LEU A 364 5.53 -15.76 -36.95
CA LEU A 364 6.62 -16.48 -37.60
C LEU A 364 7.13 -15.78 -38.89
N SER A 365 6.38 -14.82 -39.43
CA SER A 365 6.86 -13.97 -40.53
C SER A 365 7.77 -12.84 -40.07
N LEU A 366 7.83 -12.58 -38.77
CA LEU A 366 8.65 -11.54 -38.14
C LEU A 366 10.01 -12.12 -37.74
N LYS A 367 11.04 -11.27 -37.71
CA LYS A 367 12.29 -11.62 -37.05
C LYS A 367 12.06 -11.68 -35.53
N PRO A 368 12.56 -12.71 -34.82
CA PRO A 368 12.40 -12.82 -33.36
C PRO A 368 12.81 -11.56 -32.61
N GLN A 369 13.94 -10.94 -33.00
CA GLN A 369 14.44 -9.71 -32.42
C GLN A 369 13.44 -8.55 -32.53
N GLN A 370 12.81 -8.37 -33.68
CA GLN A 370 11.84 -7.30 -33.91
C GLN A 370 10.59 -7.46 -33.01
N MET A 371 10.04 -8.67 -32.96
CA MET A 371 8.90 -8.97 -32.09
C MET A 371 9.26 -8.78 -30.62
N TRP A 372 10.46 -9.16 -30.19
CA TRP A 372 10.93 -9.00 -28.83
C TRP A 372 11.11 -7.51 -28.47
N GLN A 373 11.74 -6.74 -29.35
CA GLN A 373 11.98 -5.30 -29.13
C GLN A 373 10.66 -4.54 -28.95
N GLU A 374 9.66 -4.84 -29.77
CA GLU A 374 8.33 -4.22 -29.63
C GLU A 374 7.68 -4.55 -28.29
N LEU A 375 7.69 -5.82 -27.88
CA LEU A 375 7.16 -6.23 -26.59
C LEU A 375 7.90 -5.59 -25.41
N ASP A 376 9.22 -5.50 -25.48
CA ASP A 376 10.07 -4.85 -24.47
C ASP A 376 9.81 -3.33 -24.38
N GLN A 377 9.65 -2.64 -25.52
CA GLN A 377 9.34 -1.20 -25.56
C GLN A 377 7.94 -0.88 -25.02
N ILE A 378 6.96 -1.78 -25.22
CA ILE A 378 5.62 -1.67 -24.63
C ILE A 378 5.65 -1.83 -23.11
N GLY A 379 6.74 -2.38 -22.54
CA GLY A 379 6.95 -2.52 -21.09
C GLY A 379 6.87 -3.94 -20.55
N PHE A 380 6.70 -4.97 -21.38
CA PHE A 380 6.74 -6.35 -20.91
C PHE A 380 8.15 -6.76 -20.50
N GLY A 381 8.28 -7.47 -19.37
CA GLY A 381 9.57 -7.81 -18.79
C GLY A 381 10.24 -6.69 -17.99
N ARG A 382 9.55 -5.55 -17.78
CA ARG A 382 10.02 -4.39 -17.01
C ARG A 382 9.00 -3.99 -15.96
N VAL A 383 9.44 -3.33 -14.87
CA VAL A 383 8.52 -2.70 -13.91
C VAL A 383 7.84 -1.49 -14.57
N THR A 384 6.59 -1.21 -14.16
CA THR A 384 5.77 -0.15 -14.79
C THR A 384 6.17 1.27 -14.41
N GLY A 385 7.07 1.42 -13.42
CA GLY A 385 7.47 2.71 -12.87
C GLY A 385 6.51 3.22 -11.79
N SER A 386 5.56 2.41 -11.32
CA SER A 386 4.59 2.79 -10.28
C SER A 386 5.21 3.12 -8.95
N GLY A 387 6.40 2.60 -8.65
CA GLY A 387 7.06 2.69 -7.35
C GLY A 387 6.38 1.87 -6.25
N PHE A 388 5.46 0.96 -6.61
CA PHE A 388 4.80 0.10 -5.64
C PHE A 388 5.77 -0.97 -5.09
N PRO A 389 5.80 -1.21 -3.76
CA PRO A 389 6.73 -2.16 -3.16
C PRO A 389 6.53 -3.59 -3.70
N GLY A 390 7.64 -4.24 -4.05
CA GLY A 390 7.60 -5.62 -4.54
C GLY A 390 6.98 -5.80 -5.93
N GLU A 391 6.86 -4.74 -6.72
CA GLU A 391 6.37 -4.82 -8.10
C GLU A 391 7.19 -5.81 -8.92
N SER A 392 6.51 -6.74 -9.59
CA SER A 392 7.14 -7.74 -10.46
C SER A 392 7.31 -7.20 -11.88
N ALA A 393 8.48 -7.45 -12.46
CA ALA A 393 8.74 -7.15 -13.87
C ALA A 393 8.07 -8.15 -14.85
N GLY A 394 7.42 -9.21 -14.34
CA GLY A 394 7.00 -10.30 -15.21
C GLY A 394 8.20 -11.06 -15.83
N ILE A 395 7.97 -11.77 -16.93
CA ILE A 395 9.00 -12.53 -17.63
C ILE A 395 8.87 -12.30 -19.14
N LEU A 396 9.92 -11.76 -19.75
CA LEU A 396 10.10 -11.72 -21.20
C LEU A 396 11.51 -12.22 -21.52
N THR A 397 11.62 -13.50 -21.88
CA THR A 397 12.92 -14.13 -22.19
C THR A 397 13.53 -13.52 -23.45
N SER A 398 14.87 -13.31 -23.48
CA SER A 398 15.58 -12.79 -24.64
C SER A 398 15.30 -13.60 -25.92
N TYR A 399 15.11 -12.91 -27.04
CA TYR A 399 14.85 -13.51 -28.35
C TYR A 399 15.97 -14.45 -28.82
N GLU A 400 17.18 -14.31 -28.32
CA GLU A 400 18.32 -15.17 -28.64
C GLU A 400 18.08 -16.63 -28.22
N HIS A 401 17.23 -16.86 -27.24
CA HIS A 401 16.85 -18.16 -26.77
C HIS A 401 15.59 -18.74 -27.46
N TRP A 402 14.97 -17.96 -28.38
CA TRP A 402 13.74 -18.39 -29.01
C TRP A 402 14.02 -19.38 -30.13
N ARG A 403 13.42 -20.55 -30.00
CA ARG A 403 13.21 -21.45 -31.15
C ARG A 403 11.91 -21.08 -31.85
N PRO A 404 11.66 -21.48 -33.09
CA PRO A 404 10.40 -21.19 -33.80
C PRO A 404 9.16 -21.54 -32.98
N ILE A 405 9.19 -22.62 -32.20
CA ILE A 405 8.07 -22.98 -31.30
C ILE A 405 7.91 -21.99 -30.13
N GLY A 406 9.00 -21.45 -29.60
CA GLY A 406 8.96 -20.42 -28.55
C GLY A 406 8.31 -19.12 -29.06
N GLN A 407 8.72 -18.65 -30.25
CA GLN A 407 8.12 -17.50 -30.92
C GLN A 407 6.62 -17.74 -31.20
N ALA A 408 6.27 -18.94 -31.70
CA ALA A 408 4.89 -19.32 -31.95
C ALA A 408 4.03 -19.35 -30.67
N THR A 409 4.53 -19.91 -29.57
CA THR A 409 3.79 -19.98 -28.31
C THR A 409 3.60 -18.58 -27.70
N MET A 410 4.62 -17.73 -27.80
CA MET A 410 4.53 -16.34 -27.33
C MET A 410 3.48 -15.54 -28.09
N ALA A 411 3.27 -15.82 -29.38
CA ALA A 411 2.27 -15.14 -30.20
C ALA A 411 0.83 -15.27 -29.67
N TYR A 412 0.52 -16.35 -28.95
CA TYR A 412 -0.79 -16.53 -28.31
C TYR A 412 -0.71 -16.54 -26.78
N GLY A 413 0.38 -15.98 -26.22
CA GLY A 413 0.50 -15.57 -24.83
C GLY A 413 0.98 -16.63 -23.86
N TYR A 414 1.81 -17.57 -24.32
CA TYR A 414 2.52 -18.53 -23.47
C TYR A 414 4.03 -18.36 -23.59
N GLY A 415 4.75 -18.60 -22.50
CA GLY A 415 6.21 -18.43 -22.46
C GLY A 415 6.66 -16.99 -22.18
N LEU A 416 5.73 -16.08 -21.93
CA LEU A 416 5.94 -14.80 -21.25
C LEU A 416 4.97 -14.68 -20.09
N SER A 417 5.30 -13.86 -19.10
CA SER A 417 4.41 -13.60 -17.97
C SER A 417 4.32 -12.11 -17.69
N VAL A 418 3.13 -11.62 -17.36
CA VAL A 418 2.85 -10.21 -17.14
C VAL A 418 2.05 -10.02 -15.86
N THR A 419 2.18 -8.85 -15.22
CA THR A 419 1.27 -8.47 -14.14
C THR A 419 -0.01 -7.85 -14.70
N PRO A 420 -1.13 -7.82 -13.96
CA PRO A 420 -2.32 -7.08 -14.36
C PRO A 420 -2.03 -5.60 -14.65
N LEU A 421 -1.14 -4.96 -13.87
CA LEU A 421 -0.75 -3.57 -14.06
C LEU A 421 0.03 -3.36 -15.36
N GLN A 422 1.01 -4.23 -15.67
CA GLN A 422 1.73 -4.19 -16.96
C GLN A 422 0.79 -4.33 -18.15
N LEU A 423 -0.13 -5.29 -18.07
CA LEU A 423 -1.10 -5.49 -19.16
C LEU A 423 -2.01 -4.27 -19.32
N ALA A 424 -2.44 -3.64 -18.21
CA ALA A 424 -3.24 -2.42 -18.25
C ALA A 424 -2.46 -1.24 -18.86
N GLN A 425 -1.16 -1.10 -18.53
CA GLN A 425 -0.27 -0.10 -19.13
C GLN A 425 -0.10 -0.33 -20.64
N ALA A 426 0.03 -1.57 -21.09
CA ALA A 426 0.12 -1.90 -22.51
C ALA A 426 -1.15 -1.50 -23.27
N TYR A 427 -2.34 -1.78 -22.72
CA TYR A 427 -3.60 -1.31 -23.31
C TYR A 427 -3.73 0.22 -23.27
N ALA A 428 -3.26 0.87 -22.20
CA ALA A 428 -3.21 2.33 -22.13
C ALA A 428 -2.28 2.91 -23.21
N THR A 429 -1.16 2.26 -23.52
CA THR A 429 -0.23 2.62 -24.59
C THR A 429 -0.93 2.57 -25.96
N LEU A 430 -1.70 1.52 -26.25
CA LEU A 430 -2.51 1.46 -27.47
C LEU A 430 -3.53 2.60 -27.53
N GLY A 431 -4.27 2.82 -26.45
CA GLY A 431 -5.26 3.90 -26.35
C GLY A 431 -4.65 5.30 -26.45
N ALA A 432 -3.40 5.47 -26.04
CA ALA A 432 -2.65 6.72 -26.16
C ALA A 432 -2.08 6.96 -27.58
N GLY A 433 -2.53 6.22 -28.59
CA GLY A 433 -1.99 6.29 -29.93
C GLY A 433 -0.55 5.79 -30.03
N GLY A 434 -0.18 4.80 -29.21
CA GLY A 434 1.15 4.19 -29.19
C GLY A 434 2.18 4.91 -28.32
N VAL A 435 1.74 5.82 -27.46
CA VAL A 435 2.62 6.53 -26.51
C VAL A 435 2.65 5.80 -25.17
N HIS A 436 3.78 5.20 -24.85
CA HIS A 436 4.03 4.57 -23.55
C HIS A 436 4.34 5.61 -22.48
N ARG A 437 3.64 5.54 -21.34
CA ARG A 437 3.87 6.42 -20.18
C ARG A 437 4.14 5.60 -18.93
N PRO A 438 5.00 6.12 -18.02
CA PRO A 438 5.15 5.50 -16.72
C PRO A 438 3.84 5.55 -15.94
N ILE A 439 3.60 4.55 -15.12
CA ILE A 439 2.43 4.49 -14.24
C ILE A 439 2.64 5.40 -13.04
N SER A 440 1.59 6.13 -12.65
CA SER A 440 1.58 6.92 -11.41
C SER A 440 0.47 6.50 -10.47
N LEU A 441 0.83 6.31 -9.19
CA LEU A 441 -0.10 6.17 -8.06
C LEU A 441 -0.29 7.49 -7.30
N ARG A 442 0.47 8.53 -7.69
CA ARG A 442 0.31 9.89 -7.21
C ARG A 442 -0.50 10.70 -8.22
N ARG A 443 -1.32 11.60 -7.71
CA ARG A 443 -1.97 12.59 -8.57
C ARG A 443 -0.91 13.47 -9.23
N LEU A 444 -1.04 13.66 -10.52
CA LEU A 444 -0.17 14.49 -11.34
C LEU A 444 -0.84 15.82 -11.68
N ASP A 445 -0.08 16.90 -11.67
CA ASP A 445 -0.57 18.23 -12.11
C ASP A 445 -0.58 18.35 -13.64
N SER A 446 0.25 17.56 -14.32
CA SER A 446 0.32 17.49 -15.78
C SER A 446 0.73 16.09 -16.23
N PRO A 447 0.33 15.66 -17.44
CA PRO A 447 0.76 14.38 -17.99
C PRO A 447 2.29 14.27 -18.04
N PRO A 448 2.89 13.14 -17.63
CA PRO A 448 4.33 12.94 -17.74
C PRO A 448 4.72 12.80 -19.23
N PRO A 449 5.97 13.07 -19.57
CA PRO A 449 6.46 12.76 -20.91
C PRO A 449 6.30 11.27 -21.18
N GLY A 450 5.90 10.94 -22.42
CA GLY A 450 5.76 9.56 -22.87
C GLY A 450 6.67 9.29 -24.05
N GLU A 451 6.99 8.03 -24.26
CA GLU A 451 7.78 7.54 -25.40
C GLU A 451 6.84 6.92 -26.44
N ARG A 452 6.99 7.28 -27.72
CA ARG A 452 6.24 6.63 -28.79
C ARG A 452 6.89 5.30 -29.13
N VAL A 453 6.21 4.22 -28.79
CA VAL A 453 6.68 2.85 -29.02
C VAL A 453 5.92 2.12 -30.13
N ILE A 454 4.72 2.59 -30.45
CA ILE A 454 3.92 2.15 -31.60
C ILE A 454 3.56 3.40 -32.41
N SER A 455 3.60 3.32 -33.73
CA SER A 455 3.18 4.43 -34.57
C SER A 455 1.68 4.74 -34.38
N GLU A 456 1.34 6.02 -34.42
CA GLU A 456 -0.04 6.45 -34.17
C GLU A 456 -1.08 5.82 -35.14
N PRO A 457 -0.77 5.70 -36.47
CA PRO A 457 -1.67 5.03 -37.41
C PRO A 457 -1.93 3.58 -37.02
N VAL A 458 -0.87 2.81 -36.65
CA VAL A 458 -0.99 1.41 -36.24
C VAL A 458 -1.81 1.28 -34.96
N ALA A 459 -1.51 2.09 -33.95
CA ALA A 459 -2.26 2.05 -32.68
C ALA A 459 -3.75 2.36 -32.88
N LYS A 460 -4.09 3.40 -33.67
CA LYS A 460 -5.48 3.76 -33.97
C LYS A 460 -6.20 2.70 -34.78
N GLU A 461 -5.52 2.06 -35.72
CA GLU A 461 -6.11 0.97 -36.51
C GLU A 461 -6.35 -0.26 -35.64
N LEU A 462 -5.43 -0.64 -34.76
CA LEU A 462 -5.62 -1.72 -33.80
C LEU A 462 -6.81 -1.48 -32.86
N VAL A 463 -6.96 -0.27 -32.35
CA VAL A 463 -8.13 0.08 -31.52
C VAL A 463 -9.43 -0.15 -32.32
N ARG A 464 -9.50 0.26 -33.59
CA ARG A 464 -10.67 -0.01 -34.45
C ARG A 464 -10.88 -1.50 -34.71
N MET A 465 -9.82 -2.26 -35.00
CA MET A 465 -9.92 -3.69 -35.24
C MET A 465 -10.45 -4.44 -34.01
N MET A 466 -10.02 -4.04 -32.82
CA MET A 466 -10.44 -4.67 -31.57
C MET A 466 -11.89 -4.35 -31.18
N GLU A 467 -12.54 -3.35 -31.76
CA GLU A 467 -14.01 -3.15 -31.59
C GLU A 467 -14.81 -4.37 -32.08
N ARG A 468 -14.33 -5.05 -33.14
CA ARG A 468 -14.97 -6.28 -33.62
C ARG A 468 -14.89 -7.44 -32.64
N VAL A 469 -13.94 -7.41 -31.68
CA VAL A 469 -13.88 -8.40 -30.60
C VAL A 469 -15.10 -8.27 -29.67
N VAL A 470 -15.62 -7.06 -29.50
CA VAL A 470 -16.75 -6.75 -28.61
C VAL A 470 -18.11 -6.84 -29.33
N SER A 471 -18.11 -6.96 -30.67
CA SER A 471 -19.31 -7.12 -31.46
C SER A 471 -19.99 -8.48 -31.24
N GLU A 472 -21.18 -8.65 -31.80
CA GLU A 472 -21.98 -9.91 -31.82
C GLU A 472 -21.17 -11.11 -32.35
N GLU A 473 -20.30 -10.86 -33.31
CA GLU A 473 -19.47 -11.89 -33.95
C GLU A 473 -18.17 -12.15 -33.20
N GLY A 474 -17.80 -11.29 -32.24
CA GLY A 474 -16.56 -11.35 -31.50
C GLY A 474 -16.58 -12.30 -30.29
N THR A 475 -15.47 -12.36 -29.59
CA THR A 475 -15.29 -13.21 -28.39
C THR A 475 -15.69 -12.52 -27.09
N ALA A 476 -16.04 -11.23 -27.09
CA ALA A 476 -16.28 -10.43 -25.89
C ALA A 476 -17.53 -9.56 -25.95
N ARG A 477 -18.63 -10.04 -26.52
CA ARG A 477 -19.90 -9.30 -26.55
C ARG A 477 -20.33 -8.73 -25.20
N ARG A 478 -20.05 -9.45 -24.09
CA ARG A 478 -20.38 -9.04 -22.72
C ARG A 478 -19.51 -7.87 -22.19
N ALA A 479 -18.50 -7.44 -22.92
CA ALA A 479 -17.72 -6.24 -22.59
C ALA A 479 -18.36 -4.95 -23.09
N ALA A 480 -19.44 -5.02 -23.89
CA ALA A 480 -20.12 -3.85 -24.42
C ALA A 480 -20.61 -2.92 -23.29
N VAL A 481 -20.45 -1.61 -23.48
CA VAL A 481 -20.91 -0.55 -22.59
C VAL A 481 -21.90 0.31 -23.33
N MET A 482 -23.12 0.40 -22.79
CA MET A 482 -24.20 1.19 -23.41
C MET A 482 -23.77 2.66 -23.59
N GLY A 483 -23.93 3.18 -24.80
CA GLY A 483 -23.55 4.56 -25.15
C GLY A 483 -22.10 4.72 -25.57
N TYR A 484 -21.30 3.64 -25.54
CA TYR A 484 -19.88 3.74 -25.81
C TYR A 484 -19.38 2.63 -26.74
N ARG A 485 -18.48 3.00 -27.65
CA ARG A 485 -17.71 2.04 -28.43
C ARG A 485 -16.57 1.52 -27.54
N VAL A 486 -16.44 0.20 -27.46
CA VAL A 486 -15.44 -0.48 -26.65
C VAL A 486 -14.47 -1.23 -27.54
N SER A 487 -13.18 -1.07 -27.29
CA SER A 487 -12.11 -1.80 -27.95
C SER A 487 -11.38 -2.67 -26.93
N GLY A 488 -11.21 -3.97 -27.20
CA GLY A 488 -10.55 -4.85 -26.22
C GLY A 488 -10.29 -6.26 -26.74
N LYS A 489 -9.68 -7.09 -25.88
CA LYS A 489 -9.34 -8.47 -26.21
C LYS A 489 -9.52 -9.39 -25.00
N THR A 490 -10.13 -10.55 -25.26
CA THR A 490 -10.19 -11.66 -24.30
C THR A 490 -8.88 -12.41 -24.23
N GLY A 491 -8.54 -12.89 -23.04
CA GLY A 491 -7.53 -13.90 -22.77
C GLY A 491 -8.13 -15.05 -21.97
N THR A 492 -7.69 -16.25 -22.27
CA THR A 492 -7.92 -17.44 -21.46
C THR A 492 -6.65 -18.27 -21.51
N ALA A 493 -6.01 -18.45 -20.37
CA ALA A 493 -4.77 -19.18 -20.29
C ALA A 493 -4.89 -20.32 -19.27
N TRP A 494 -4.29 -21.45 -19.57
CA TRP A 494 -4.09 -22.51 -18.58
C TRP A 494 -3.05 -22.08 -17.55
N LYS A 495 -3.26 -22.47 -16.32
CA LYS A 495 -2.24 -22.24 -15.28
C LYS A 495 -1.17 -23.32 -15.31
N ALA A 496 0.07 -22.91 -15.07
CA ALA A 496 1.16 -23.86 -14.84
C ALA A 496 0.83 -24.78 -13.66
N SER A 497 1.20 -26.05 -13.77
CA SER A 497 1.06 -27.03 -12.70
C SER A 497 2.33 -27.07 -11.85
N ASP A 498 2.20 -27.29 -10.55
CA ASP A 498 3.32 -27.46 -9.62
C ASP A 498 4.19 -28.68 -9.97
N THR A 499 3.62 -29.65 -10.72
CA THR A 499 4.32 -30.86 -11.18
C THR A 499 4.94 -30.72 -12.59
N GLY A 500 4.90 -29.50 -13.16
CA GLY A 500 5.35 -29.19 -14.52
C GLY A 500 4.23 -29.29 -15.55
N GLY A 501 4.36 -28.54 -16.65
CA GLY A 501 3.32 -28.41 -17.67
C GLY A 501 2.15 -27.53 -17.24
N TYR A 502 0.95 -27.77 -17.80
CA TYR A 502 -0.25 -27.00 -17.52
C TYR A 502 -1.32 -27.86 -16.85
N SER A 503 -2.06 -27.24 -15.94
CA SER A 503 -3.25 -27.85 -15.34
C SER A 503 -4.35 -27.99 -16.40
N THR A 504 -5.13 -29.07 -16.35
CA THR A 504 -6.22 -29.34 -17.29
C THR A 504 -7.55 -28.65 -16.92
N ASN A 505 -7.65 -28.11 -15.70
CA ASN A 505 -8.90 -27.56 -15.15
C ASN A 505 -8.74 -26.22 -14.41
N LYS A 506 -7.55 -25.61 -14.48
CA LYS A 506 -7.29 -24.30 -13.85
C LYS A 506 -6.95 -23.28 -14.92
N TYR A 507 -7.74 -22.22 -14.93
CA TYR A 507 -7.65 -21.17 -15.95
C TYR A 507 -7.45 -19.80 -15.34
N MET A 508 -6.83 -18.90 -16.11
CA MET A 508 -6.89 -17.45 -15.95
C MET A 508 -7.86 -16.89 -16.97
N ALA A 509 -8.95 -16.28 -16.51
CA ALA A 509 -9.87 -15.55 -17.36
C ALA A 509 -9.48 -14.07 -17.37
N ILE A 510 -9.31 -13.49 -18.57
CA ILE A 510 -8.74 -12.16 -18.73
C ILE A 510 -9.57 -11.37 -19.73
N PHE A 511 -9.76 -10.08 -19.46
CA PHE A 511 -10.19 -9.10 -20.45
C PHE A 511 -9.40 -7.81 -20.27
N GLY A 512 -8.82 -7.29 -21.36
CA GLY A 512 -8.19 -5.98 -21.41
C GLY A 512 -8.78 -5.13 -22.52
N GLY A 513 -9.01 -3.85 -22.26
CA GLY A 513 -9.59 -2.96 -23.25
C GLY A 513 -9.51 -1.50 -22.91
N VAL A 514 -9.93 -0.65 -23.87
CA VAL A 514 -9.99 0.80 -23.78
C VAL A 514 -11.38 1.32 -24.16
N VAL A 515 -11.77 2.41 -23.55
CA VAL A 515 -13.07 3.05 -23.77
C VAL A 515 -12.99 4.57 -23.53
N PRO A 516 -13.71 5.43 -24.30
CA PRO A 516 -14.39 5.17 -25.57
C PRO A 516 -13.38 4.79 -26.68
N ALA A 517 -13.76 3.96 -27.65
CA ALA A 517 -12.82 3.55 -28.71
C ALA A 517 -12.50 4.67 -29.71
N SER A 518 -13.40 5.63 -29.91
CA SER A 518 -13.20 6.77 -30.82
C SER A 518 -12.13 7.76 -30.32
N ASN A 519 -12.08 7.94 -28.99
CA ASN A 519 -11.11 8.79 -28.30
C ASN A 519 -10.80 8.18 -26.92
N PRO A 520 -9.87 7.21 -26.85
CA PRO A 520 -9.63 6.44 -25.64
C PRO A 520 -9.23 7.30 -24.45
N ARG A 521 -9.97 7.14 -23.34
CA ARG A 521 -9.76 7.86 -22.09
C ARG A 521 -9.35 6.93 -20.94
N LEU A 522 -9.96 5.75 -20.90
CA LEU A 522 -9.73 4.76 -19.85
C LEU A 522 -9.23 3.45 -20.45
N ALA A 523 -8.19 2.89 -19.86
CA ALA A 523 -7.80 1.49 -20.06
C ALA A 523 -8.17 0.69 -18.82
N CYS A 524 -8.71 -0.52 -19.02
CA CYS A 524 -9.06 -1.41 -17.92
C CYS A 524 -8.65 -2.85 -18.23
N VAL A 525 -8.07 -3.51 -17.24
CA VAL A 525 -7.77 -4.94 -17.27
C VAL A 525 -8.46 -5.62 -16.10
N VAL A 526 -9.17 -6.71 -16.40
CA VAL A 526 -9.80 -7.61 -15.44
C VAL A 526 -9.17 -8.98 -15.57
N VAL A 527 -8.70 -9.51 -14.45
CA VAL A 527 -8.11 -10.86 -14.34
C VAL A 527 -8.87 -11.62 -13.26
N ILE A 528 -9.41 -12.79 -13.60
CA ILE A 528 -10.08 -13.70 -12.65
C ILE A 528 -9.36 -15.04 -12.68
N ASP A 529 -8.90 -15.45 -11.50
CA ASP A 529 -8.04 -16.61 -11.27
C ASP A 529 -8.86 -17.82 -10.80
N GLU A 530 -8.74 -18.92 -11.52
CA GLU A 530 -9.39 -20.21 -11.25
C GLU A 530 -10.93 -20.11 -11.08
N PRO A 531 -11.68 -19.53 -12.05
CA PRO A 531 -13.12 -19.63 -12.02
C PRO A 531 -13.55 -21.10 -12.12
N SER A 532 -14.49 -21.53 -11.29
CA SER A 532 -14.87 -22.94 -11.15
C SER A 532 -16.38 -23.23 -11.20
N ALA A 533 -17.20 -22.21 -11.51
CA ALA A 533 -18.66 -22.37 -11.61
C ALA A 533 -19.17 -22.84 -13.00
N GLY A 534 -18.27 -23.35 -13.86
CA GLY A 534 -18.60 -23.85 -15.20
C GLY A 534 -18.05 -22.96 -16.33
N ALA A 535 -18.22 -21.63 -16.24
CA ALA A 535 -17.63 -20.70 -17.19
C ALA A 535 -16.17 -20.40 -16.83
N TYR A 536 -15.28 -20.33 -17.83
CA TYR A 536 -13.87 -20.03 -17.65
C TYR A 536 -13.26 -19.15 -18.75
N TYR A 537 -14.01 -18.84 -19.78
CA TYR A 537 -13.56 -17.95 -20.84
C TYR A 537 -13.58 -16.48 -20.38
N GLY A 538 -12.52 -15.72 -20.74
CA GLY A 538 -12.43 -14.30 -20.41
C GLY A 538 -13.62 -13.46 -20.89
N GLY A 539 -14.22 -13.85 -22.05
CA GLY A 539 -15.44 -13.21 -22.59
C GLY A 539 -16.71 -13.46 -21.76
N GLU A 540 -16.74 -14.51 -20.96
CA GLU A 540 -17.89 -14.88 -20.11
C GLU A 540 -17.72 -14.40 -18.67
N VAL A 541 -16.49 -14.43 -18.14
CA VAL A 541 -16.19 -14.21 -16.73
C VAL A 541 -15.65 -12.80 -16.47
N SER A 542 -14.66 -12.32 -17.25
CA SER A 542 -13.98 -11.04 -17.02
C SER A 542 -14.61 -9.87 -17.80
N ALA A 543 -15.14 -10.12 -18.98
CA ALA A 543 -15.77 -9.09 -19.81
C ALA A 543 -17.00 -8.42 -19.16
N PRO A 544 -17.90 -9.14 -18.43
CA PRO A 544 -19.00 -8.51 -17.70
C PRO A 544 -18.52 -7.55 -16.60
N VAL A 545 -17.43 -7.90 -15.88
CA VAL A 545 -16.83 -7.03 -14.86
C VAL A 545 -16.28 -5.76 -15.49
N PHE A 546 -15.59 -5.88 -16.62
CA PHE A 546 -15.12 -4.72 -17.39
C PHE A 546 -16.29 -3.81 -17.77
N SER A 547 -17.36 -4.36 -18.34
CA SER A 547 -18.55 -3.59 -18.74
C SER A 547 -19.16 -2.83 -17.57
N ALA A 548 -19.39 -3.50 -16.44
CA ALA A 548 -19.99 -2.90 -15.25
C ALA A 548 -19.11 -1.78 -14.66
N VAL A 549 -17.79 -2.04 -14.53
CA VAL A 549 -16.82 -1.06 -14.00
C VAL A 549 -16.71 0.15 -14.94
N MET A 550 -16.58 -0.08 -16.25
CA MET A 550 -16.44 1.03 -17.21
C MET A 550 -17.72 1.84 -17.36
N SER A 551 -18.89 1.21 -17.38
CA SER A 551 -20.18 1.92 -17.40
C SER A 551 -20.32 2.92 -16.24
N GLY A 552 -19.92 2.52 -15.04
CA GLY A 552 -19.95 3.42 -13.88
C GLY A 552 -18.82 4.45 -13.88
N ALA A 553 -17.60 4.04 -14.24
CA ALA A 553 -16.43 4.93 -14.27
C ALA A 553 -16.61 6.09 -15.28
N LEU A 554 -17.09 5.79 -16.49
CA LEU A 554 -17.36 6.80 -17.52
C LEU A 554 -18.37 7.86 -17.05
N ARG A 555 -19.44 7.46 -16.36
CA ARG A 555 -20.41 8.38 -15.75
C ARG A 555 -19.81 9.20 -14.60
N LEU A 556 -19.09 8.54 -13.69
CA LEU A 556 -18.45 9.21 -12.55
C LEU A 556 -17.42 10.26 -12.97
N LEU A 557 -16.75 10.02 -14.10
CA LEU A 557 -15.72 10.91 -14.66
C LEU A 557 -16.28 11.87 -15.73
N ALA A 558 -17.61 11.88 -15.94
CA ALA A 558 -18.31 12.71 -16.93
C ALA A 558 -17.70 12.63 -18.33
N ILE A 559 -17.31 11.41 -18.77
CA ILE A 559 -16.80 11.17 -20.11
C ILE A 559 -17.99 11.04 -21.05
N ALA A 560 -18.01 11.86 -22.11
CA ALA A 560 -19.12 11.89 -23.07
C ALA A 560 -19.24 10.57 -23.85
N PRO A 561 -20.50 10.08 -24.10
CA PRO A 561 -20.74 8.93 -24.96
C PRO A 561 -20.29 9.18 -26.41
N ASP A 562 -19.77 8.12 -27.06
CA ASP A 562 -19.38 8.14 -28.49
C ASP A 562 -20.22 7.23 -29.38
N ASP A 563 -21.26 6.56 -28.81
CA ASP A 563 -22.22 5.73 -29.53
C ASP A 563 -23.64 5.89 -28.97
N LEU A 564 -24.29 7.01 -29.28
CA LEU A 564 -25.67 7.28 -28.87
C LEU A 564 -26.69 6.34 -29.54
N SER A 565 -26.34 5.69 -30.66
CA SER A 565 -27.22 4.76 -31.35
C SER A 565 -27.50 3.49 -30.56
N SER A 566 -26.59 3.11 -29.67
CA SER A 566 -26.73 1.97 -28.76
C SER A 566 -27.63 2.26 -27.53
N VAL A 567 -28.04 3.54 -27.32
CA VAL A 567 -28.87 3.95 -26.19
C VAL A 567 -30.35 3.87 -26.57
N PRO A 568 -31.20 3.13 -25.84
CA PRO A 568 -32.62 3.09 -26.10
C PRO A 568 -33.28 4.48 -26.07
N ALA A 569 -34.11 4.81 -27.05
CA ALA A 569 -34.79 6.10 -27.16
C ALA A 569 -35.55 6.50 -25.86
N THR A 570 -36.10 5.52 -25.15
CA THR A 570 -36.75 5.72 -23.84
C THR A 570 -35.83 6.25 -22.73
N THR A 571 -34.54 6.01 -22.84
CA THR A 571 -33.55 6.52 -21.87
C THR A 571 -33.15 7.96 -22.19
N LEU A 572 -33.12 8.33 -23.46
CA LEU A 572 -32.81 9.68 -23.93
C LEU A 572 -33.93 10.68 -23.61
N VAL A 573 -35.22 10.26 -23.67
CA VAL A 573 -36.39 11.10 -23.39
C VAL A 573 -36.44 11.49 -21.90
N ARG A 574 -36.06 10.62 -20.96
CA ARG A 574 -36.06 10.94 -19.54
C ARG A 574 -35.03 12.02 -19.14
N ALA A 575 -34.03 12.29 -19.96
CA ALA A 575 -33.03 13.33 -19.72
C ALA A 575 -33.47 14.74 -20.19
N GLN A 576 -34.59 14.81 -20.92
CA GLN A 576 -35.13 16.07 -21.47
C GLN A 576 -36.32 16.65 -20.68
N ASP A 577 -36.86 15.95 -19.68
CA ASP A 577 -37.88 16.52 -18.79
C ASP A 577 -37.16 17.36 -17.69
N PRO A 578 -37.19 18.69 -17.80
CA PRO A 578 -36.80 19.52 -16.67
C PRO A 578 -37.93 19.49 -15.63
N TRP A 579 -37.59 19.39 -14.41
CA TRP A 579 -38.39 19.40 -13.18
C TRP A 579 -39.47 20.49 -13.15
#